data_ba77ca1f4431a7ca79e347575b0b95ab
#
_entry.id   ba77ca1f4431a7ca79e347575b0b95ab
#
_cell.length_a   1.000
_cell.length_b   1.000
_cell.length_c   1.000
_cell.angle_alpha   90.00
_cell.angle_beta   90.00
_cell.angle_gamma   90.00
#
_symmetry.space_group_name_H-M   'P 1'
#
loop_
_entity.id
_entity.type
_entity.pdbx_description
1 polymer ?
#
loop_
_entity_poly.entity_id
_entity_poly.type
_entity_poly.pdbx_seq_one_letter_code
_entity_poly.pdbx_strand_id
1 'polypeptide(L)'
;MFRIVRRAAIAATLMLVTAAASAQDRRQNRPGNFDFYVLSLSWSPSFCEASAEKGRAPREQCGGRPYSFVVHGLWPQYEKGFPEYCQNPAPRLDRTIVSSMLDLMPAPRLVFHEWDRHGVCSGLGPRGYFDVVRKARAQVKIPEPYIELARPLTVTPDEVEEAFVEANPGLTRTGIAVTCDSRRLHEVRICMSKDLRFRDCADIDRRACRRDRLVMPPMRGGTGPN
;
A
#
# COMPACT_ATOMS: atom_id res chain seq x y z
N MET A 1 43.96 21.47 38.25
CA MET A 1 43.70 20.01 37.99
C MET A 1 42.21 19.62 37.91
N PHE A 2 41.26 20.55 37.69
CA PHE A 2 39.81 20.27 37.72
C PHE A 2 39.08 20.41 36.39
N ARG A 3 39.77 20.59 35.25
CA ARG A 3 39.11 20.79 33.93
C ARG A 3 39.11 19.57 32.99
N ILE A 4 39.83 18.50 33.32
CA ILE A 4 39.95 17.31 32.43
C ILE A 4 38.85 16.27 32.68
N VAL A 5 38.32 16.17 33.91
CA VAL A 5 37.34 15.13 34.28
C VAL A 5 35.93 15.37 33.67
N ARG A 6 35.54 16.64 33.37
CA ARG A 6 34.20 16.93 32.81
C ARG A 6 34.04 16.61 31.34
N ARG A 7 35.12 16.51 30.56
CA ARG A 7 35.02 16.21 29.11
C ARG A 7 34.90 14.72 28.79
N ALA A 8 35.37 13.85 29.64
CA ALA A 8 35.30 12.40 29.45
C ALA A 8 33.90 11.83 29.73
N ALA A 9 33.13 12.41 30.66
CA ALA A 9 31.78 11.95 31.00
C ALA A 9 30.75 12.25 29.92
N ILE A 10 30.90 13.36 29.16
CA ILE A 10 29.97 13.74 28.11
C ILE A 10 30.15 12.87 26.85
N ALA A 11 31.39 12.46 26.52
CA ALA A 11 31.67 11.61 25.39
C ALA A 11 31.14 10.17 25.54
N ALA A 12 31.18 9.64 26.79
CA ALA A 12 30.66 8.30 27.08
C ALA A 12 29.12 8.21 26.97
N THR A 13 28.41 9.27 27.33
CA THR A 13 26.95 9.31 27.30
C THR A 13 26.41 9.42 25.87
N LEU A 14 27.12 10.12 24.96
CA LEU A 14 26.71 10.20 23.54
C LEU A 14 26.88 8.88 22.80
N MET A 15 27.89 8.08 23.11
CA MET A 15 28.11 6.78 22.44
C MET A 15 27.06 5.72 22.81
N LEU A 16 26.48 5.76 23.99
CA LEU A 16 25.44 4.82 24.43
C LEU A 16 24.08 5.06 23.75
N VAL A 17 23.76 6.30 23.38
CA VAL A 17 22.49 6.65 22.72
C VAL A 17 22.49 6.20 21.26
N THR A 18 23.62 6.27 20.55
CA THR A 18 23.71 5.85 19.14
C THR A 18 23.64 4.32 18.95
N ALA A 19 24.15 3.55 19.93
CA ALA A 19 24.09 2.08 19.89
C ALA A 19 22.66 1.55 20.11
N ALA A 20 21.84 2.23 20.91
CA ALA A 20 20.46 1.84 21.16
C ALA A 20 19.55 2.07 19.93
N ALA A 21 19.73 3.17 19.20
CA ALA A 21 18.98 3.45 17.99
C ALA A 21 19.27 2.42 16.87
N SER A 22 20.53 2.02 16.71
CA SER A 22 20.93 1.01 15.71
C SER A 22 20.48 -0.41 16.07
N ALA A 23 20.29 -0.71 17.36
CA ALA A 23 19.81 -2.03 17.80
C ALA A 23 18.28 -2.16 17.63
N GLN A 24 17.54 -1.06 17.72
CA GLN A 24 16.09 -1.05 17.56
C GLN A 24 15.69 -1.23 16.09
N ASP A 25 16.44 -0.64 15.17
CA ASP A 25 16.22 -0.76 13.72
C ASP A 25 16.43 -2.21 13.20
N ARG A 26 17.43 -2.92 13.71
CA ARG A 26 17.69 -4.34 13.36
C ARG A 26 16.62 -5.32 13.86
N ARG A 27 15.79 -4.95 14.83
CA ARG A 27 14.70 -5.80 15.35
C ARG A 27 13.40 -5.65 14.58
N GLN A 28 13.24 -4.57 13.83
CA GLN A 28 11.99 -4.24 13.17
C GLN A 28 11.80 -4.98 11.84
N ASN A 29 12.86 -5.20 11.05
CA ASN A 29 12.75 -5.84 9.73
C ASN A 29 12.97 -7.38 9.82
N ARG A 30 12.13 -8.06 10.60
CA ARG A 30 12.16 -9.53 10.68
C ARG A 30 10.91 -10.14 10.06
N PRO A 31 11.04 -11.21 9.23
CA PRO A 31 9.89 -11.90 8.68
C PRO A 31 8.91 -12.33 9.79
N GLY A 32 7.62 -12.08 9.59
CA GLY A 32 6.54 -12.42 10.52
C GLY A 32 6.36 -11.45 11.70
N ASN A 33 7.32 -10.54 11.92
CA ASN A 33 7.22 -9.54 12.97
C ASN A 33 6.56 -8.26 12.45
N PHE A 34 5.25 -8.18 12.54
CA PHE A 34 4.43 -7.04 12.18
C PHE A 34 3.10 -7.12 12.93
N ASP A 35 2.31 -6.05 12.95
CA ASP A 35 1.07 -5.99 13.74
C ASP A 35 -0.17 -6.28 12.88
N PHE A 36 -0.25 -5.73 11.66
CA PHE A 36 -1.40 -5.83 10.77
C PHE A 36 -0.99 -5.66 9.30
N TYR A 37 -1.96 -5.83 8.39
CA TYR A 37 -1.79 -5.59 6.98
C TYR A 37 -2.49 -4.30 6.52
N VAL A 38 -1.92 -3.65 5.52
CA VAL A 38 -2.60 -2.65 4.69
C VAL A 38 -2.78 -3.22 3.30
N LEU A 39 -4.03 -3.39 2.87
CA LEU A 39 -4.36 -3.63 1.47
C LEU A 39 -4.42 -2.28 0.75
N SER A 40 -3.56 -2.08 -0.24
CA SER A 40 -3.57 -0.89 -1.08
C SER A 40 -4.18 -1.20 -2.44
N LEU A 41 -5.21 -0.44 -2.80
CA LEU A 41 -5.92 -0.51 -4.07
C LEU A 41 -5.66 0.77 -4.87
N SER A 42 -4.92 0.68 -5.97
CA SER A 42 -4.66 1.82 -6.85
C SER A 42 -5.82 2.06 -7.81
N TRP A 43 -6.26 3.31 -7.94
CA TRP A 43 -7.12 3.72 -9.05
C TRP A 43 -6.30 3.73 -10.34
N SER A 44 -6.48 2.69 -11.14
CA SER A 44 -5.65 2.43 -12.33
C SER A 44 -5.63 3.59 -13.33
N PRO A 45 -6.74 4.30 -13.64
CA PRO A 45 -6.70 5.45 -14.53
C PRO A 45 -5.80 6.58 -14.05
N SER A 46 -5.83 6.93 -12.76
CA SER A 46 -4.94 7.94 -12.17
C SER A 46 -3.46 7.55 -12.26
N PHE A 47 -3.16 6.28 -11.97
CA PHE A 47 -1.80 5.76 -12.10
C PHE A 47 -1.32 5.85 -13.55
N CYS A 48 -2.17 5.49 -14.52
CA CYS A 48 -1.82 5.51 -15.94
C CYS A 48 -1.58 6.93 -16.45
N GLU A 49 -2.41 7.89 -16.06
CA GLU A 49 -2.19 9.31 -16.42
C GLU A 49 -0.90 9.84 -15.82
N ALA A 50 -0.70 9.66 -14.51
CA ALA A 50 0.50 10.12 -13.83
C ALA A 50 1.79 9.47 -14.37
N SER A 51 1.70 8.21 -14.82
CA SER A 51 2.81 7.50 -15.44
C SER A 51 3.08 7.96 -16.87
N ALA A 52 2.03 8.27 -17.64
CA ALA A 52 2.14 8.80 -18.99
C ALA A 52 2.78 10.20 -19.00
N GLU A 53 2.41 11.08 -18.06
CA GLU A 53 3.03 12.39 -17.85
C GLU A 53 4.56 12.28 -17.64
N LYS A 54 5.03 11.16 -17.10
CA LYS A 54 6.45 10.85 -16.86
C LYS A 54 7.10 9.99 -17.97
N GLY A 55 6.36 9.69 -19.06
CA GLY A 55 6.82 8.81 -20.13
C GLY A 55 7.07 7.34 -19.71
N ARG A 56 6.41 6.85 -18.67
CA ARG A 56 6.69 5.54 -18.04
C ARG A 56 5.45 4.66 -17.82
N ALA A 57 4.35 4.92 -18.54
CA ALA A 57 3.13 4.13 -18.42
C ALA A 57 3.35 2.67 -18.85
N PRO A 58 3.19 1.68 -17.96
CA PRO A 58 3.35 0.27 -18.31
C PRO A 58 2.20 -0.17 -19.23
N ARG A 59 2.55 -0.80 -20.37
CA ARG A 59 1.57 -1.22 -21.37
C ARG A 59 0.58 -2.27 -20.84
N GLU A 60 1.05 -3.14 -19.95
CA GLU A 60 0.26 -4.23 -19.36
C GLU A 60 -0.93 -3.71 -18.56
N GLN A 61 -0.78 -2.59 -17.86
CA GLN A 61 -1.85 -1.98 -17.08
C GLN A 61 -2.56 -0.84 -17.83
N CYS A 62 -1.82 -0.09 -18.67
CA CYS A 62 -2.31 1.15 -19.26
C CYS A 62 -2.63 1.06 -20.75
N GLY A 63 -2.34 -0.07 -21.40
CA GLY A 63 -2.33 -0.19 -22.86
C GLY A 63 -3.60 -0.68 -23.53
N GLY A 64 -4.69 -1.00 -22.80
CA GLY A 64 -5.89 -1.44 -23.52
C GLY A 64 -6.99 -2.09 -22.69
N ARG A 65 -6.67 -2.84 -21.64
CA ARG A 65 -7.70 -3.39 -20.76
C ARG A 65 -8.18 -2.32 -19.78
N PRO A 66 -9.49 -2.07 -19.67
CA PRO A 66 -10.01 -1.13 -18.69
C PRO A 66 -9.91 -1.73 -17.28
N TYR A 67 -9.06 -1.13 -16.45
CA TYR A 67 -8.98 -1.46 -15.03
C TYR A 67 -9.55 -0.31 -14.21
N SER A 68 -10.37 -0.63 -13.22
CA SER A 68 -10.76 0.26 -12.12
C SER A 68 -9.71 0.22 -11.01
N PHE A 69 -10.07 -0.26 -9.83
CA PHE A 69 -9.10 -0.52 -8.76
C PHE A 69 -8.34 -1.82 -9.00
N VAL A 70 -7.02 -1.74 -8.97
CA VAL A 70 -6.10 -2.89 -8.98
C VAL A 70 -5.38 -2.99 -7.65
N VAL A 71 -4.94 -4.18 -7.28
CA VAL A 71 -4.11 -4.35 -6.10
C VAL A 71 -2.74 -3.75 -6.37
N HIS A 72 -2.34 -2.76 -5.56
CA HIS A 72 -0.95 -2.33 -5.51
C HIS A 72 -0.16 -3.33 -4.67
N GLY A 73 -0.58 -3.59 -3.44
CA GLY A 73 0.06 -4.55 -2.57
C GLY A 73 -0.73 -4.85 -1.30
N LEU A 74 -0.21 -5.78 -0.52
CA LEU A 74 -0.65 -6.09 0.84
C LEU A 74 0.56 -5.97 1.77
N TRP A 75 0.62 -4.90 2.53
CA TRP A 75 1.82 -4.51 3.24
C TRP A 75 1.76 -4.83 4.72
N PRO A 76 2.66 -5.68 5.25
CA PRO A 76 2.86 -5.77 6.70
C PRO A 76 3.16 -4.40 7.29
N GLN A 77 2.53 -4.07 8.42
CA GLN A 77 2.66 -2.78 9.12
C GLN A 77 2.94 -3.00 10.60
N TYR A 78 3.60 -2.03 11.22
CA TYR A 78 3.57 -1.82 12.67
C TYR A 78 2.49 -0.80 13.03
N GLU A 79 2.13 -0.68 14.29
CA GLU A 79 1.26 0.41 14.74
C GLU A 79 1.85 1.80 14.42
N LYS A 80 3.17 1.88 14.27
CA LYS A 80 3.90 3.05 13.74
C LYS A 80 4.97 2.59 12.76
N GLY A 81 4.83 2.98 11.48
CA GLY A 81 5.75 2.58 10.42
C GLY A 81 5.51 1.17 9.90
N PHE A 82 6.46 0.63 9.16
CA PHE A 82 6.34 -0.66 8.50
C PHE A 82 7.70 -1.33 8.30
N PRO A 83 7.76 -2.67 8.28
CA PRO A 83 8.94 -3.41 7.86
C PRO A 83 9.07 -3.45 6.34
N GLU A 84 10.29 -3.45 5.85
CA GLU A 84 10.59 -3.65 4.43
C GLU A 84 11.88 -4.43 4.24
N TYR A 85 11.99 -5.15 3.12
CA TYR A 85 13.18 -5.93 2.76
C TYR A 85 13.67 -6.87 3.87
N CYS A 86 12.73 -7.55 4.56
CA CYS A 86 13.03 -8.40 5.72
C CYS A 86 13.92 -9.61 5.39
N GLN A 87 14.02 -9.98 4.13
CA GLN A 87 14.96 -10.97 3.60
C GLN A 87 15.69 -10.38 2.40
N ASN A 88 17.00 -10.29 2.46
CA ASN A 88 17.82 -9.82 1.35
C ASN A 88 19.08 -10.72 1.21
N PRO A 89 19.22 -11.47 0.10
CA PRO A 89 18.31 -11.49 -1.05
C PRO A 89 16.96 -12.15 -0.71
N ALA A 90 15.90 -11.67 -1.37
CA ALA A 90 14.57 -12.25 -1.28
C ALA A 90 14.56 -13.67 -1.87
N PRO A 91 13.80 -14.64 -1.29
CA PRO A 91 13.55 -15.92 -1.93
C PRO A 91 12.98 -15.75 -3.34
N ARG A 92 13.48 -16.57 -4.27
CA ARG A 92 13.09 -16.48 -5.68
C ARG A 92 11.59 -16.66 -5.88
N LEU A 93 10.99 -15.71 -6.60
CA LEU A 93 9.59 -15.78 -7.00
C LEU A 93 9.43 -16.59 -8.29
N ASP A 94 8.61 -17.63 -8.24
CA ASP A 94 8.30 -18.47 -9.39
C ASP A 94 7.43 -17.73 -10.42
N ARG A 95 7.67 -17.92 -11.71
CA ARG A 95 6.89 -17.32 -12.79
C ARG A 95 5.41 -17.72 -12.76
N THR A 96 5.09 -18.92 -12.29
CA THR A 96 3.70 -19.38 -12.16
C THR A 96 2.95 -18.59 -11.11
N ILE A 97 3.62 -18.22 -10.00
CA ILE A 97 3.03 -17.34 -8.98
C ILE A 97 2.81 -15.95 -9.57
N VAL A 98 3.82 -15.40 -10.28
CA VAL A 98 3.66 -14.08 -10.93
C VAL A 98 2.47 -14.10 -11.89
N SER A 99 2.39 -15.08 -12.77
CA SER A 99 1.31 -15.22 -13.74
C SER A 99 -0.07 -15.35 -13.07
N SER A 100 -0.14 -16.04 -11.94
CA SER A 100 -1.40 -16.20 -11.19
C SER A 100 -1.91 -14.93 -10.54
N MET A 101 -1.10 -13.86 -10.47
CA MET A 101 -1.46 -12.59 -9.85
C MET A 101 -1.87 -11.49 -10.86
N LEU A 102 -1.67 -11.72 -12.16
CA LEU A 102 -1.85 -10.68 -13.17
C LEU A 102 -3.31 -10.22 -13.35
N ASP A 103 -4.27 -10.95 -12.86
CA ASP A 103 -5.68 -10.54 -12.79
C ASP A 103 -5.93 -9.45 -11.74
N LEU A 104 -5.16 -9.44 -10.66
CA LEU A 104 -5.24 -8.48 -9.56
C LEU A 104 -4.17 -7.37 -9.64
N MET A 105 -2.97 -7.73 -10.10
CA MET A 105 -1.77 -6.89 -10.18
C MET A 105 -1.25 -6.97 -11.63
N PRO A 106 -1.77 -6.17 -12.57
CA PRO A 106 -1.59 -6.41 -14.01
C PRO A 106 -0.16 -6.20 -14.54
N ALA A 107 0.78 -5.74 -13.73
CA ALA A 107 2.17 -5.55 -14.13
C ALA A 107 3.10 -6.57 -13.43
N PRO A 108 3.76 -7.50 -14.15
CA PRO A 108 4.67 -8.49 -13.54
C PRO A 108 5.76 -7.85 -12.66
N ARG A 109 6.29 -6.70 -13.06
CA ARG A 109 7.31 -5.97 -12.28
C ARG A 109 6.79 -5.53 -10.91
N LEU A 110 5.49 -5.21 -10.81
CA LEU A 110 4.86 -4.87 -9.55
C LEU A 110 4.83 -6.09 -8.63
N VAL A 111 4.46 -7.28 -9.15
CA VAL A 111 4.42 -8.52 -8.37
C VAL A 111 5.79 -8.85 -7.76
N PHE A 112 6.88 -8.71 -8.55
CA PHE A 112 8.24 -8.88 -8.03
C PHE A 112 8.59 -7.84 -6.97
N HIS A 113 8.29 -6.54 -7.23
CA HIS A 113 8.56 -5.46 -6.28
C HIS A 113 7.85 -5.65 -4.94
N GLU A 114 6.57 -6.01 -4.98
CA GLU A 114 5.76 -6.25 -3.78
C GLU A 114 6.25 -7.44 -2.96
N TRP A 115 6.72 -8.49 -3.64
CA TRP A 115 7.36 -9.62 -2.96
C TRP A 115 8.66 -9.19 -2.27
N ASP A 116 9.58 -8.58 -3.03
CA ASP A 116 10.92 -8.24 -2.54
C ASP A 116 10.88 -7.24 -1.39
N ARG A 117 9.97 -6.28 -1.45
CA ARG A 117 9.90 -5.21 -0.45
C ARG A 117 9.03 -5.54 0.75
N HIS A 118 7.86 -6.11 0.50
CA HIS A 118 6.81 -6.28 1.50
C HIS A 118 6.51 -7.75 1.81
N GLY A 119 6.39 -8.58 0.80
CA GLY A 119 6.02 -9.99 0.95
C GLY A 119 6.96 -10.77 1.85
N VAL A 120 8.27 -10.54 1.70
CA VAL A 120 9.32 -11.16 2.53
C VAL A 120 9.20 -10.80 4.02
N CYS A 121 8.43 -9.77 4.37
CA CYS A 121 8.19 -9.38 5.76
C CYS A 121 6.98 -10.09 6.39
N SER A 122 6.15 -10.75 5.58
CA SER A 122 4.97 -11.47 6.07
C SER A 122 5.29 -12.70 6.93
N GLY A 123 6.51 -13.24 6.82
CA GLY A 123 6.87 -14.53 7.42
C GLY A 123 6.37 -15.74 6.63
N LEU A 124 5.70 -15.51 5.50
CA LEU A 124 5.20 -16.53 4.60
C LEU A 124 6.16 -16.75 3.43
N GLY A 125 6.13 -17.94 2.83
CA GLY A 125 6.76 -18.15 1.54
C GLY A 125 5.99 -17.44 0.41
N PRO A 126 6.59 -17.35 -0.82
CA PRO A 126 6.00 -16.61 -1.93
C PRO A 126 4.54 -16.96 -2.22
N ARG A 127 4.22 -18.25 -2.35
CA ARG A 127 2.84 -18.72 -2.59
C ARG A 127 1.90 -18.32 -1.47
N GLY A 128 2.29 -18.57 -0.21
CA GLY A 128 1.46 -18.24 0.95
C GLY A 128 1.16 -16.74 1.04
N TYR A 129 2.14 -15.87 0.76
CA TYR A 129 1.92 -14.42 0.73
C TYR A 129 0.90 -14.02 -0.35
N PHE A 130 1.06 -14.47 -1.58
CA PHE A 130 0.13 -14.11 -2.65
C PHE A 130 -1.26 -14.74 -2.50
N ASP A 131 -1.36 -15.90 -1.86
CA ASP A 131 -2.67 -16.45 -1.45
C ASP A 131 -3.36 -15.53 -0.44
N VAL A 132 -2.62 -14.94 0.51
CA VAL A 132 -3.15 -13.95 1.46
C VAL A 132 -3.53 -12.65 0.75
N VAL A 133 -2.73 -12.16 -0.21
CA VAL A 133 -3.09 -10.99 -1.05
C VAL A 133 -4.44 -11.22 -1.75
N ARG A 134 -4.62 -12.37 -2.37
CA ARG A 134 -5.87 -12.73 -3.06
C ARG A 134 -7.06 -12.79 -2.10
N LYS A 135 -6.88 -13.42 -0.94
CA LYS A 135 -7.90 -13.46 0.11
C LYS A 135 -8.26 -12.08 0.63
N ALA A 136 -7.26 -11.23 0.90
CA ALA A 136 -7.48 -9.85 1.34
C ALA A 136 -8.29 -9.04 0.31
N ARG A 137 -7.93 -9.14 -0.98
CA ARG A 137 -8.70 -8.49 -2.05
C ARG A 137 -10.13 -8.99 -2.15
N ALA A 138 -10.35 -10.28 -1.97
CA ALA A 138 -11.69 -10.89 -2.02
C ALA A 138 -12.62 -10.44 -0.88
N GLN A 139 -12.07 -9.98 0.25
CA GLN A 139 -12.87 -9.42 1.36
C GLN A 139 -13.44 -8.02 1.05
N VAL A 140 -12.88 -7.31 0.07
CA VAL A 140 -13.24 -5.92 -0.19
C VAL A 140 -14.14 -5.82 -1.40
N LYS A 141 -15.34 -5.25 -1.20
CA LYS A 141 -16.25 -4.84 -2.28
C LYS A 141 -15.86 -3.44 -2.75
N ILE A 142 -15.67 -3.29 -4.05
CA ILE A 142 -15.53 -1.96 -4.66
C ILE A 142 -16.93 -1.34 -4.72
N PRO A 143 -17.11 -0.08 -4.26
CA PRO A 143 -18.38 0.63 -4.39
C PRO A 143 -18.82 0.71 -5.86
N GLU A 144 -20.13 0.55 -6.07
CA GLU A 144 -20.72 0.48 -7.42
C GLU A 144 -20.34 1.65 -8.34
N PRO A 145 -20.31 2.93 -7.88
CA PRO A 145 -19.94 4.06 -8.72
C PRO A 145 -18.52 3.99 -9.30
N TYR A 146 -17.65 3.15 -8.71
CA TYR A 146 -16.23 3.03 -9.07
C TYR A 146 -15.93 1.75 -9.86
N ILE A 147 -16.92 0.94 -10.20
CA ILE A 147 -16.69 -0.32 -10.95
C ILE A 147 -16.47 -0.01 -12.42
N GLU A 148 -17.35 0.80 -13.01
CA GLU A 148 -17.34 1.15 -14.45
C GLU A 148 -17.46 2.67 -14.66
N LEU A 149 -16.48 3.42 -14.14
CA LEU A 149 -16.49 4.87 -14.26
C LEU A 149 -16.23 5.30 -15.72
N ALA A 150 -17.29 5.72 -16.42
CA ALA A 150 -17.24 6.11 -17.84
C ALA A 150 -16.88 7.60 -18.06
N ARG A 151 -17.04 8.46 -17.03
CA ARG A 151 -16.76 9.90 -17.10
C ARG A 151 -15.94 10.32 -15.90
N PRO A 152 -15.14 11.41 -16.00
CA PRO A 152 -14.41 11.92 -14.83
C PRO A 152 -15.36 12.23 -13.68
N LEU A 153 -15.01 11.80 -12.49
CA LEU A 153 -15.75 12.06 -11.27
C LEU A 153 -14.90 12.93 -10.35
N THR A 154 -15.49 14.01 -9.85
CA THR A 154 -14.88 14.82 -8.78
C THR A 154 -15.43 14.38 -7.45
N VAL A 155 -14.55 14.04 -6.52
CA VAL A 155 -14.89 13.53 -5.18
C VAL A 155 -14.06 14.23 -4.12
N THR A 156 -14.50 14.16 -2.89
CA THR A 156 -13.67 14.40 -1.71
C THR A 156 -13.06 13.08 -1.22
N PRO A 157 -11.94 13.07 -0.48
CA PRO A 157 -11.45 11.86 0.19
C PRO A 157 -12.52 11.21 1.06
N ASP A 158 -13.27 12.01 1.82
CA ASP A 158 -14.33 11.56 2.72
C ASP A 158 -15.46 10.83 1.99
N GLU A 159 -15.92 11.34 0.85
CA GLU A 159 -16.95 10.68 0.03
C GLU A 159 -16.49 9.29 -0.47
N VAL A 160 -15.21 9.16 -0.84
CA VAL A 160 -14.67 7.87 -1.26
C VAL A 160 -14.57 6.90 -0.10
N GLU A 161 -14.05 7.34 1.05
CA GLU A 161 -13.94 6.51 2.24
C GLU A 161 -15.32 6.06 2.73
N GLU A 162 -16.32 6.97 2.75
CA GLU A 162 -17.68 6.66 3.13
C GLU A 162 -18.33 5.62 2.21
N ALA A 163 -18.17 5.77 0.90
CA ALA A 163 -18.67 4.79 -0.07
C ALA A 163 -18.05 3.39 0.17
N PHE A 164 -16.74 3.31 0.48
CA PHE A 164 -16.12 2.04 0.83
C PHE A 164 -16.62 1.48 2.16
N VAL A 165 -16.83 2.30 3.18
CA VAL A 165 -17.39 1.90 4.48
C VAL A 165 -18.81 1.33 4.30
N GLU A 166 -19.67 2.00 3.55
CA GLU A 166 -21.02 1.53 3.24
C GLU A 166 -21.04 0.20 2.49
N ALA A 167 -20.14 0.03 1.51
CA ALA A 167 -20.05 -1.19 0.72
C ALA A 167 -19.46 -2.38 1.49
N ASN A 168 -18.75 -2.14 2.62
CA ASN A 168 -17.98 -3.14 3.34
C ASN A 168 -18.35 -3.18 4.84
N PRO A 169 -19.39 -3.92 5.26
CA PRO A 169 -19.80 -4.03 6.65
C PRO A 169 -18.62 -4.43 7.57
N GLY A 170 -18.41 -3.67 8.63
CA GLY A 170 -17.32 -3.84 9.58
C GLY A 170 -16.06 -3.02 9.28
N LEU A 171 -15.96 -2.38 8.11
CA LEU A 171 -14.96 -1.36 7.85
C LEU A 171 -15.39 -0.05 8.54
N THR A 172 -14.44 0.63 9.17
CA THR A 172 -14.67 1.92 9.84
C THR A 172 -13.93 3.04 9.11
N ARG A 173 -14.31 4.30 9.37
CA ARG A 173 -13.60 5.48 8.83
C ARG A 173 -12.14 5.55 9.27
N THR A 174 -11.81 5.03 10.43
CA THR A 174 -10.43 4.96 10.95
C THR A 174 -9.64 3.74 10.48
N GLY A 175 -10.29 2.83 9.74
CA GLY A 175 -9.69 1.64 9.12
C GLY A 175 -9.38 1.80 7.63
N ILE A 176 -9.64 2.98 7.06
CA ILE A 176 -9.43 3.28 5.64
C ILE A 176 -8.73 4.63 5.48
N ALA A 177 -7.99 4.81 4.41
CA ALA A 177 -7.41 6.09 4.04
C ALA A 177 -7.28 6.23 2.52
N VAL A 178 -7.73 7.36 1.98
CA VAL A 178 -7.48 7.75 0.59
C VAL A 178 -6.13 8.43 0.48
N THR A 179 -5.36 8.11 -0.55
CA THR A 179 -4.14 8.85 -0.92
C THR A 179 -4.31 9.57 -2.26
N CYS A 180 -3.57 10.65 -2.45
CA CYS A 180 -3.72 11.51 -3.63
C CYS A 180 -2.43 12.19 -4.06
N ASP A 181 -2.40 12.70 -5.28
CA ASP A 181 -1.48 13.75 -5.70
C ASP A 181 -2.14 15.15 -5.55
N SER A 182 -1.65 16.14 -6.29
CA SER A 182 -2.22 17.49 -6.25
C SER A 182 -3.64 17.58 -6.83
N ARG A 183 -4.08 16.58 -7.63
CA ARG A 183 -5.35 16.62 -8.39
C ARG A 183 -6.15 15.33 -8.30
N ARG A 184 -5.48 14.16 -8.23
CA ARG A 184 -6.10 12.85 -8.48
C ARG A 184 -6.10 11.97 -7.25
N LEU A 185 -7.15 11.19 -7.10
CA LEU A 185 -7.13 10.03 -6.21
C LEU A 185 -6.10 9.02 -6.71
N HIS A 186 -5.22 8.56 -5.82
CA HIS A 186 -4.22 7.53 -6.15
C HIS A 186 -4.63 6.16 -5.67
N GLU A 187 -4.84 6.02 -4.36
CA GLU A 187 -5.08 4.74 -3.72
C GLU A 187 -6.13 4.84 -2.63
N VAL A 188 -6.79 3.74 -2.40
CA VAL A 188 -7.55 3.46 -1.19
C VAL A 188 -6.77 2.40 -0.40
N ARG A 189 -6.44 2.69 0.86
CA ARG A 189 -5.71 1.83 1.77
C ARG A 189 -6.63 1.34 2.86
N ILE A 190 -6.76 0.04 3.00
CA ILE A 190 -7.67 -0.61 3.96
C ILE A 190 -6.84 -1.44 4.93
N CYS A 191 -7.03 -1.21 6.22
CA CYS A 191 -6.33 -1.90 7.28
C CYS A 191 -7.03 -3.20 7.66
N MET A 192 -6.25 -4.27 7.77
CA MET A 192 -6.73 -5.60 8.09
C MET A 192 -5.85 -6.25 9.16
N SER A 193 -6.46 -6.96 10.10
CA SER A 193 -5.73 -7.82 11.02
C SER A 193 -4.96 -8.91 10.25
N LYS A 194 -4.09 -9.67 10.92
CA LYS A 194 -3.41 -10.84 10.33
C LYS A 194 -4.40 -11.89 9.81
N ASP A 195 -5.62 -11.94 10.40
CA ASP A 195 -6.71 -12.82 9.99
C ASP A 195 -7.62 -12.16 8.93
N LEU A 196 -7.18 -11.07 8.32
CA LEU A 196 -7.89 -10.33 7.27
C LEU A 196 -9.25 -9.73 7.68
N ARG A 197 -9.50 -9.49 8.97
CA ARG A 197 -10.66 -8.71 9.42
C ARG A 197 -10.34 -7.22 9.37
N PHE A 198 -11.28 -6.40 9.00
CA PHE A 198 -11.12 -4.94 9.04
C PHE A 198 -10.75 -4.47 10.45
N ARG A 199 -9.90 -3.45 10.54
CA ARG A 199 -9.47 -2.87 11.80
C ARG A 199 -9.10 -1.39 11.65
N ASP A 200 -9.12 -0.67 12.74
CA ASP A 200 -8.61 0.70 12.82
C ASP A 200 -7.09 0.75 12.70
N CYS A 201 -6.58 1.85 12.14
CA CYS A 201 -5.16 2.07 11.91
C CYS A 201 -4.78 3.56 11.90
N ALA A 202 -4.72 4.16 13.07
CA ALA A 202 -4.52 5.59 13.26
C ALA A 202 -3.28 6.18 12.55
N ASP A 203 -2.22 5.40 12.33
CA ASP A 203 -1.02 5.88 11.64
C ASP A 203 -1.26 6.03 10.12
N ILE A 204 -2.05 5.15 9.53
CA ILE A 204 -2.44 5.21 8.11
C ILE A 204 -3.46 6.33 7.90
N ASP A 205 -4.48 6.41 8.75
CA ASP A 205 -5.53 7.43 8.72
C ASP A 205 -4.95 8.86 8.82
N ARG A 206 -4.01 9.10 9.73
CA ARG A 206 -3.34 10.42 9.83
C ARG A 206 -2.59 10.86 8.56
N ARG A 207 -2.23 9.93 7.69
CA ARG A 207 -1.53 10.19 6.41
C ARG A 207 -2.48 10.24 5.22
N ALA A 208 -3.80 10.21 5.46
CA ALA A 208 -4.80 10.36 4.43
C ALA A 208 -4.66 11.68 3.66
N CYS A 209 -5.17 11.69 2.45
CA CYS A 209 -5.21 12.87 1.60
C CYS A 209 -5.99 14.01 2.28
N ARG A 210 -5.43 15.22 2.28
CA ARG A 210 -6.02 16.41 2.89
C ARG A 210 -6.54 17.42 1.85
N ARG A 211 -6.85 16.96 0.64
CA ARG A 211 -7.41 17.80 -0.42
C ARG A 211 -8.91 17.84 -0.32
N ASP A 212 -9.50 19.01 -0.56
CA ASP A 212 -10.95 19.17 -0.55
C ASP A 212 -11.61 18.51 -1.76
N ARG A 213 -10.88 18.37 -2.86
CA ARG A 213 -11.40 17.81 -4.13
C ARG A 213 -10.33 17.04 -4.88
N LEU A 214 -10.75 15.88 -5.39
CA LEU A 214 -9.92 14.98 -6.21
C LEU A 214 -10.66 14.62 -7.47
N VAL A 215 -9.92 14.39 -8.54
CA VAL A 215 -10.46 13.83 -9.76
C VAL A 215 -10.16 12.33 -9.79
N MET A 216 -11.17 11.53 -10.11
CA MET A 216 -11.04 10.15 -10.57
C MET A 216 -11.21 10.15 -12.09
N PRO A 217 -10.13 10.00 -12.88
CA PRO A 217 -10.25 9.87 -14.32
C PRO A 217 -11.07 8.63 -14.70
N PRO A 218 -11.78 8.63 -15.85
CA PRO A 218 -12.55 7.49 -16.26
C PRO A 218 -11.68 6.32 -16.66
N MET A 219 -12.26 5.14 -16.66
CA MET A 219 -11.60 3.94 -17.18
C MET A 219 -11.36 4.09 -18.69
N ARG A 220 -10.14 3.79 -19.15
CA ARG A 220 -9.82 3.83 -20.58
C ARG A 220 -10.44 2.58 -21.26
N GLY A 221 -11.19 2.78 -22.33
CA GLY A 221 -11.85 1.71 -23.09
C GLY A 221 -13.36 1.57 -22.83
N GLY A 222 -13.94 2.34 -21.93
CA GLY A 222 -15.38 2.54 -21.90
C GLY A 222 -15.77 3.34 -23.15
N THR A 223 -16.53 2.74 -24.06
CA THR A 223 -17.16 3.43 -25.19
C THR A 223 -18.17 4.42 -24.61
N GLY A 224 -17.70 5.64 -24.31
CA GLY A 224 -18.60 6.76 -24.19
C GLY A 224 -19.31 6.95 -25.53
N PRO A 225 -20.60 7.28 -25.56
CA PRO A 225 -21.25 7.61 -26.83
C PRO A 225 -20.54 8.82 -27.43
N ASN A 226 -20.15 8.70 -28.71
CA ASN A 226 -19.73 9.82 -29.55
C ASN A 226 -20.77 10.93 -29.55
#